data_4db2dd907b6d51096829c6f0e20452ac
#
_entry.id   4db2dd907b6d51096829c6f0e20452ac
#
_cell.length_a   1.000
_cell.length_b   1.000
_cell.length_c   1.000
_cell.angle_alpha   90.00
_cell.angle_beta   90.00
_cell.angle_gamma   90.00
#
_symmetry.space_group_name_H-M   'P 1'
#
loop_
_entity.id
_entity.type
_entity.pdbx_description
1 polymer ?
#
loop_
_entity_poly.entity_id
_entity_poly.type
_entity_poly.pdbx_seq_one_letter_code
_entity_poly.pdbx_strand_id
1 'polypeptide(L)'
;MKIRNLFVMLLLGGSLIFSGSVFTGCASWSNTGKGAAIGAGSGAALGAGIGALAGKGKGAAIGAAVGAAVGSGTGALIGRRMDKQKKELEAIEGAKVESVQDVNNLQAIKVTFDNGILFATNKSELSPASREALTKFATSLKNSPDTDVTIYGHTDNTGTRAVNERISKERADAVANFLVGQGISRSRLTTAGVAFDQPVADNSTAEGRAQNRRVEIYITANADMIKKAESGQLN
;
A
#
# COMPACT_ATOMS: atom_id res chain seq x y z
N MET A 1 6.83 59.60 -50.14
CA MET A 1 7.93 58.95 -50.93
C MET A 1 7.95 57.48 -50.55
N LYS A 2 7.43 56.64 -51.46
CA LYS A 2 8.01 55.34 -51.97
C LYS A 2 8.32 54.30 -50.89
N ILE A 3 7.93 53.04 -50.90
CA ILE A 3 7.43 52.04 -51.92
C ILE A 3 7.12 50.79 -51.04
N ARG A 4 5.90 50.26 -50.98
CA ARG A 4 5.37 49.02 -51.54
C ARG A 4 6.39 47.87 -51.64
N ASN A 5 6.15 46.80 -50.87
CA ASN A 5 6.15 45.45 -51.46
C ASN A 5 5.34 44.45 -50.63
N LEU A 6 4.34 44.01 -51.27
CA LEU A 6 3.46 42.89 -51.19
C LEU A 6 4.26 41.56 -51.34
N PHE A 7 4.13 40.62 -50.44
CA PHE A 7 4.38 39.22 -50.76
C PHE A 7 3.27 38.33 -50.16
N VAL A 8 2.48 37.86 -51.07
CA VAL A 8 1.53 36.75 -50.91
C VAL A 8 2.31 35.47 -51.04
N MET A 9 2.17 34.52 -50.11
CA MET A 9 2.38 33.08 -50.34
C MET A 9 1.60 32.29 -49.28
N LEU A 10 0.54 31.78 -49.71
CA LEU A 10 0.21 30.40 -50.15
C LEU A 10 0.11 29.41 -49.01
N LEU A 11 -1.15 29.09 -48.72
CA LEU A 11 -1.65 27.91 -48.03
C LEU A 11 -1.06 26.61 -48.57
N LEU A 12 -0.53 25.77 -47.74
CA LEU A 12 -0.51 24.34 -47.99
C LEU A 12 -0.89 23.61 -46.70
N GLY A 13 -2.07 23.04 -46.76
CA GLY A 13 -2.62 22.16 -45.75
C GLY A 13 -1.83 20.87 -45.68
N GLY A 14 -1.52 20.46 -44.47
CA GLY A 14 -1.00 19.14 -44.17
C GLY A 14 -1.88 18.51 -43.10
N SER A 15 -2.98 17.88 -43.51
CA SER A 15 -3.78 16.99 -42.65
C SER A 15 -2.96 15.74 -42.37
N LEU A 16 -2.35 15.67 -41.19
CA LEU A 16 -1.83 14.43 -40.64
C LEU A 16 -3.00 13.62 -40.08
N ILE A 17 -3.50 12.71 -40.93
CA ILE A 17 -4.41 11.64 -40.51
C ILE A 17 -3.59 10.66 -39.69
N PHE A 18 -3.75 10.70 -38.36
CA PHE A 18 -3.21 9.69 -37.47
C PHE A 18 -4.12 8.46 -37.57
N SER A 19 -3.77 7.53 -38.43
CA SER A 19 -4.40 6.21 -38.52
C SER A 19 -4.07 5.44 -37.26
N GLY A 20 -5.02 5.40 -36.31
CA GLY A 20 -4.96 4.54 -35.13
C GLY A 20 -5.05 3.08 -35.55
N SER A 21 -3.93 2.38 -35.53
CA SER A 21 -3.89 0.94 -35.65
C SER A 21 -4.41 0.35 -34.34
N VAL A 22 -5.64 -0.14 -34.34
CA VAL A 22 -6.21 -0.95 -33.26
C VAL A 22 -5.52 -2.32 -33.34
N PHE A 23 -4.48 -2.51 -32.53
CA PHE A 23 -3.92 -3.82 -32.28
C PHE A 23 -4.87 -4.63 -31.40
N THR A 24 -5.76 -5.40 -32.00
CA THR A 24 -6.46 -6.50 -31.33
C THR A 24 -5.51 -7.70 -31.25
N GLY A 25 -4.58 -7.65 -30.31
CA GLY A 25 -3.77 -8.79 -29.94
C GLY A 25 -4.38 -9.45 -28.70
N CYS A 26 -4.97 -10.64 -28.84
CA CYS A 26 -5.23 -11.54 -27.72
C CYS A 26 -3.90 -12.03 -27.16
N ALA A 27 -3.22 -11.18 -26.39
CA ALA A 27 -2.10 -11.59 -25.58
C ALA A 27 -2.62 -11.99 -24.21
N SER A 28 -2.34 -13.21 -23.81
CA SER A 28 -2.48 -13.68 -22.43
C SER A 28 -1.74 -12.69 -21.52
N TRP A 29 -2.49 -11.80 -20.88
CA TRP A 29 -1.93 -10.85 -19.93
C TRP A 29 -1.47 -11.62 -18.70
N SER A 30 -0.17 -11.64 -18.49
CA SER A 30 0.44 -12.07 -17.24
C SER A 30 -0.11 -11.21 -16.09
N ASN A 31 -0.14 -11.73 -14.86
CA ASN A 31 -0.63 -11.02 -13.68
C ASN A 31 0.08 -9.67 -13.46
N THR A 32 1.30 -9.52 -13.95
CA THR A 32 2.07 -8.28 -13.98
C THR A 32 1.41 -7.17 -14.84
N GLY A 33 0.80 -7.54 -15.98
CA GLY A 33 0.08 -6.58 -16.85
C GLY A 33 -1.28 -6.16 -16.29
N LYS A 34 -1.95 -7.03 -15.51
CA LYS A 34 -3.24 -6.71 -14.86
C LYS A 34 -3.06 -5.72 -13.72
N GLY A 35 -1.92 -5.78 -13.00
CA GLY A 35 -1.60 -4.82 -11.94
C GLY A 35 -1.47 -3.39 -12.46
N ALA A 36 -0.89 -3.20 -13.64
CA ALA A 36 -0.72 -1.88 -14.26
C ALA A 36 -2.04 -1.25 -14.73
N ALA A 37 -3.04 -2.07 -15.15
CA ALA A 37 -4.31 -1.57 -15.66
C ALA A 37 -5.35 -1.27 -14.55
N ILE A 38 -5.31 -2.01 -13.43
CA ILE A 38 -6.23 -1.80 -12.30
C ILE A 38 -5.76 -0.66 -11.39
N GLY A 39 -4.44 -0.39 -11.37
CA GLY A 39 -3.84 0.63 -10.51
C GLY A 39 -4.21 2.08 -10.85
N ALA A 40 -4.62 2.36 -12.09
CA ALA A 40 -4.87 3.74 -12.52
C ALA A 40 -6.16 4.37 -11.96
N GLY A 41 -7.11 3.56 -11.47
CA GLY A 41 -8.40 4.06 -10.98
C GLY A 41 -8.60 4.06 -9.47
N SER A 42 -8.01 3.13 -8.74
CA SER A 42 -8.24 2.95 -7.29
C SER A 42 -7.00 3.18 -6.42
N GLY A 43 -5.79 3.09 -7.00
CA GLY A 43 -4.53 3.24 -6.26
C GLY A 43 -4.26 4.67 -5.78
N ALA A 44 -4.72 5.69 -6.51
CA ALA A 44 -4.50 7.08 -6.14
C ALA A 44 -5.21 7.48 -4.83
N ALA A 45 -6.39 6.92 -4.56
CA ALA A 45 -7.14 7.20 -3.33
C ALA A 45 -6.54 6.50 -2.10
N LEU A 46 -5.97 5.30 -2.27
CA LEU A 46 -5.36 4.53 -1.18
C LEU A 46 -3.93 4.98 -0.89
N GLY A 47 -3.14 5.34 -1.92
CA GLY A 47 -1.78 5.84 -1.76
C GLY A 47 -1.72 7.19 -1.01
N ALA A 48 -2.66 8.09 -1.27
CA ALA A 48 -2.79 9.35 -0.52
C ALA A 48 -3.12 9.12 0.95
N GLY A 49 -3.89 8.06 1.28
CA GLY A 49 -4.22 7.68 2.65
C GLY A 49 -3.00 7.20 3.44
N ILE A 50 -2.14 6.38 2.85
CA ILE A 50 -0.95 5.82 3.52
C ILE A 50 0.06 6.92 3.87
N GLY A 51 0.32 7.84 2.94
CA GLY A 51 1.29 8.94 3.14
C GLY A 51 0.80 10.02 4.11
N ALA A 52 -0.51 10.36 4.07
CA ALA A 52 -1.08 11.43 4.87
C ALA A 52 -1.26 11.02 6.36
N LEU A 53 -1.53 9.74 6.63
CA LEU A 53 -1.78 9.25 7.99
C LEU A 53 -0.50 8.86 8.73
N ALA A 54 0.56 8.46 8.02
CA ALA A 54 1.82 7.97 8.61
C ALA A 54 2.70 9.05 9.25
N GLY A 55 2.27 10.30 9.28
CA GLY A 55 2.97 11.32 10.05
C GLY A 55 3.19 12.63 9.33
N LYS A 56 2.78 13.69 9.98
CA LYS A 56 3.07 15.08 9.61
C LYS A 56 4.56 15.25 9.26
N GLY A 57 4.91 15.29 8.00
CA GLY A 57 6.18 15.78 7.48
C GLY A 57 7.28 14.74 7.18
N LYS A 58 7.40 13.61 7.87
CA LYS A 58 8.49 12.64 7.61
C LYS A 58 8.11 11.55 6.60
N GLY A 59 6.88 11.06 6.61
CA GLY A 59 6.40 10.06 5.63
C GLY A 59 6.25 10.64 4.22
N ALA A 60 5.82 11.89 4.10
CA ALA A 60 5.72 12.58 2.82
C ALA A 60 7.09 12.90 2.19
N ALA A 61 8.12 13.16 3.01
CA ALA A 61 9.47 13.46 2.52
C ALA A 61 10.18 12.22 1.97
N ILE A 62 9.96 11.04 2.55
CA ILE A 62 10.51 9.77 2.04
C ILE A 62 9.81 9.38 0.74
N GLY A 63 8.47 9.57 0.64
CA GLY A 63 7.71 9.31 -0.58
C GLY A 63 8.09 10.21 -1.75
N ALA A 64 8.36 11.50 -1.52
CA ALA A 64 8.67 12.45 -2.57
C ALA A 64 10.08 12.28 -3.17
N ALA A 65 11.05 11.80 -2.38
CA ALA A 65 12.43 11.63 -2.85
C ALA A 65 12.60 10.42 -3.78
N VAL A 66 11.73 9.42 -3.69
CA VAL A 66 11.83 8.15 -4.43
C VAL A 66 10.93 8.14 -5.68
N GLY A 67 9.83 8.89 -5.67
CA GLY A 67 8.80 8.85 -6.73
C GLY A 67 9.25 9.34 -8.12
N ALA A 68 10.39 10.02 -8.22
CA ALA A 68 10.83 10.63 -9.48
C ALA A 68 11.78 9.77 -10.33
N ALA A 69 12.30 8.65 -9.82
CA ALA A 69 13.41 7.93 -10.44
C ALA A 69 13.21 6.42 -10.68
N VAL A 70 12.05 5.85 -10.34
CA VAL A 70 11.87 4.40 -10.48
C VAL A 70 11.54 4.04 -11.92
N GLY A 71 12.57 3.67 -12.71
CA GLY A 71 12.40 3.15 -14.06
C GLY A 71 11.59 1.83 -14.09
N SER A 72 10.98 1.51 -15.23
CA SER A 72 10.11 0.34 -15.43
C SER A 72 10.76 -1.00 -15.00
N GLY A 73 12.09 -1.11 -15.11
CA GLY A 73 12.85 -2.29 -14.67
C GLY A 73 12.91 -2.46 -13.13
N THR A 74 13.14 -1.38 -12.41
CA THR A 74 13.20 -1.36 -10.93
C THR A 74 11.86 -1.77 -10.32
N GLY A 75 10.75 -1.20 -10.82
CA GLY A 75 9.40 -1.55 -10.37
C GLY A 75 9.07 -3.03 -10.57
N ALA A 76 9.51 -3.63 -11.67
CA ALA A 76 9.29 -5.05 -11.95
C ALA A 76 10.09 -5.97 -11.01
N LEU A 77 11.30 -5.59 -10.61
CA LEU A 77 12.10 -6.34 -9.62
C LEU A 77 11.46 -6.28 -8.24
N ILE A 78 11.06 -5.10 -7.80
CA ILE A 78 10.34 -4.91 -6.53
C ILE A 78 9.02 -5.69 -6.55
N GLY A 79 8.25 -5.62 -7.64
CA GLY A 79 7.00 -6.36 -7.81
C GLY A 79 7.18 -7.86 -7.62
N ARG A 80 8.18 -8.47 -8.24
CA ARG A 80 8.48 -9.91 -8.06
C ARG A 80 8.81 -10.27 -6.61
N ARG A 81 9.57 -9.41 -5.93
CA ARG A 81 9.93 -9.62 -4.52
C ARG A 81 8.69 -9.53 -3.63
N MET A 82 7.84 -8.54 -3.87
CA MET A 82 6.56 -8.38 -3.17
C MET A 82 5.59 -9.53 -3.45
N ASP A 83 5.51 -10.03 -4.69
CA ASP A 83 4.66 -11.19 -5.04
C ASP A 83 5.10 -12.46 -4.30
N LYS A 84 6.40 -12.68 -4.15
CA LYS A 84 6.91 -13.80 -3.34
C LYS A 84 6.50 -13.66 -1.88
N GLN A 85 6.70 -12.50 -1.29
CA GLN A 85 6.32 -12.23 0.10
C GLN A 85 4.80 -12.34 0.29
N LYS A 86 4.00 -11.83 -0.66
CA LYS A 86 2.55 -11.96 -0.64
C LYS A 86 2.10 -13.42 -0.54
N LYS A 87 2.68 -14.32 -1.35
CA LYS A 87 2.37 -15.76 -1.31
C LYS A 87 2.67 -16.39 0.05
N GLU A 88 3.75 -15.98 0.71
CA GLU A 88 4.06 -16.44 2.06
C GLU A 88 3.00 -15.97 3.08
N LEU A 89 2.52 -14.74 2.91
CA LEU A 89 1.52 -14.15 3.79
C LEU A 89 0.11 -14.70 3.55
N GLU A 90 -0.24 -15.07 2.33
CA GLU A 90 -1.52 -15.72 1.98
C GLU A 90 -1.71 -17.09 2.66
N ALA A 91 -0.63 -17.73 3.10
CA ALA A 91 -0.68 -18.97 3.86
C ALA A 91 -1.02 -18.77 5.36
N ILE A 92 -1.14 -17.52 5.83
CA ILE A 92 -1.47 -17.22 7.22
C ILE A 92 -2.98 -17.26 7.41
N GLU A 93 -3.46 -18.16 8.24
CA GLU A 93 -4.88 -18.26 8.56
C GLU A 93 -5.41 -16.97 9.21
N GLY A 94 -6.56 -16.51 8.75
CA GLY A 94 -7.19 -15.29 9.24
C GLY A 94 -6.59 -13.98 8.71
N ALA A 95 -5.62 -14.04 7.80
CA ALA A 95 -5.09 -12.89 7.10
C ALA A 95 -5.72 -12.74 5.71
N LYS A 96 -6.31 -11.59 5.42
CA LYS A 96 -6.68 -11.21 4.06
C LYS A 96 -5.52 -10.43 3.44
N VAL A 97 -4.95 -10.93 2.35
CA VAL A 97 -3.76 -10.36 1.71
C VAL A 97 -4.08 -9.82 0.34
N GLU A 98 -3.78 -8.56 0.10
CA GLU A 98 -4.08 -7.85 -1.14
C GLU A 98 -2.82 -7.15 -1.68
N SER A 99 -2.63 -7.13 -3.00
CA SER A 99 -1.63 -6.26 -3.62
C SER A 99 -2.22 -4.86 -3.77
N VAL A 100 -1.47 -3.87 -3.33
CA VAL A 100 -1.82 -2.45 -3.47
C VAL A 100 -0.61 -1.68 -4.02
N GLN A 101 -0.77 -0.40 -4.30
CA GLN A 101 0.34 0.47 -4.67
C GLN A 101 0.61 1.47 -3.54
N ASP A 102 1.88 1.76 -3.31
CA ASP A 102 2.30 2.81 -2.39
C ASP A 102 2.23 4.21 -3.05
N VAL A 103 2.63 5.23 -2.33
CA VAL A 103 2.66 6.63 -2.82
C VAL A 103 3.63 6.85 -3.99
N ASN A 104 4.55 5.92 -4.23
CA ASN A 104 5.52 5.95 -5.31
C ASN A 104 5.10 5.08 -6.51
N ASN A 105 3.84 4.60 -6.53
CA ASN A 105 3.32 3.62 -7.48
C ASN A 105 4.11 2.29 -7.51
N LEU A 106 4.85 1.98 -6.43
CA LEU A 106 5.48 0.68 -6.26
C LEU A 106 4.47 -0.31 -5.67
N GLN A 107 4.64 -1.58 -6.04
CA GLN A 107 3.84 -2.63 -5.46
C GLN A 107 4.10 -2.73 -3.96
N ALA A 108 3.02 -2.75 -3.19
CA ALA A 108 2.98 -2.95 -1.76
C ALA A 108 1.99 -4.07 -1.41
N ILE A 109 2.03 -4.55 -0.19
CA ILE A 109 1.15 -5.61 0.30
C ILE A 109 0.32 -5.03 1.44
N LYS A 110 -0.99 -5.19 1.35
CA LYS A 110 -1.92 -4.92 2.44
C LYS A 110 -2.35 -6.24 3.05
N VAL A 111 -2.15 -6.39 4.36
CA VAL A 111 -2.63 -7.52 5.16
C VAL A 111 -3.67 -7.00 6.14
N THR A 112 -4.86 -7.56 6.10
CA THR A 112 -5.96 -7.21 7.00
C THR A 112 -6.23 -8.37 7.94
N PHE A 113 -6.26 -8.10 9.23
CA PHE A 113 -6.69 -9.01 10.27
C PHE A 113 -7.96 -8.48 10.91
N ASP A 114 -8.99 -9.30 10.99
CA ASP A 114 -10.20 -8.97 11.74
C ASP A 114 -9.90 -8.88 13.23
N ASN A 115 -10.49 -7.88 13.87
CA ASN A 115 -10.22 -7.64 15.30
C ASN A 115 -10.62 -8.82 16.19
N GLY A 116 -11.69 -9.55 15.83
CA GLY A 116 -12.12 -10.75 16.56
C GLY A 116 -11.07 -11.87 16.58
N ILE A 117 -10.16 -11.89 15.60
CA ILE A 117 -9.02 -12.80 15.55
C ILE A 117 -7.91 -12.26 16.46
N LEU A 118 -7.60 -10.96 16.39
CA LEU A 118 -6.45 -10.39 17.08
C LEU A 118 -6.71 -10.12 18.58
N PHE A 119 -7.90 -9.66 18.94
CA PHE A 119 -8.17 -9.15 20.30
C PHE A 119 -9.51 -9.64 20.84
N ALA A 120 -9.58 -9.86 22.13
CA ALA A 120 -10.87 -10.00 22.81
C ALA A 120 -11.67 -8.69 22.75
N THR A 121 -12.99 -8.77 22.95
CA THR A 121 -13.88 -7.61 22.93
C THR A 121 -13.40 -6.53 23.91
N ASN A 122 -13.31 -5.31 23.45
CA ASN A 122 -12.83 -4.14 24.19
C ASN A 122 -11.41 -4.26 24.78
N LYS A 123 -10.59 -5.19 24.26
CA LYS A 123 -9.18 -5.36 24.65
C LYS A 123 -8.25 -4.95 23.54
N SER A 124 -7.02 -4.61 23.92
CA SER A 124 -5.86 -4.44 23.06
C SER A 124 -4.78 -5.50 23.31
N GLU A 125 -5.08 -6.49 24.16
CA GLU A 125 -4.21 -7.64 24.39
C GLU A 125 -4.42 -8.71 23.32
N LEU A 126 -3.32 -9.18 22.71
CA LEU A 126 -3.34 -10.18 21.67
C LEU A 126 -3.77 -11.55 22.19
N SER A 127 -4.72 -12.18 21.53
CA SER A 127 -5.16 -13.54 21.81
C SER A 127 -4.04 -14.57 21.52
N PRO A 128 -4.10 -15.79 22.07
CA PRO A 128 -3.14 -16.85 21.70
C PRO A 128 -3.13 -17.17 20.20
N ALA A 129 -4.28 -17.26 19.55
CA ALA A 129 -4.39 -17.50 18.11
C ALA A 129 -3.74 -16.38 17.28
N SER A 130 -3.89 -15.13 17.71
CA SER A 130 -3.22 -13.99 17.08
C SER A 130 -1.71 -14.08 17.15
N ARG A 131 -1.19 -14.53 18.29
CA ARG A 131 0.27 -14.67 18.48
C ARG A 131 0.84 -15.67 17.48
N GLU A 132 0.14 -16.76 17.19
CA GLU A 132 0.55 -17.73 16.16
C GLU A 132 0.56 -17.11 14.77
N ALA A 133 -0.53 -16.45 14.35
CA ALA A 133 -0.62 -15.78 13.06
C ALA A 133 0.46 -14.69 12.91
N LEU A 134 0.66 -13.87 13.94
CA LEU A 134 1.69 -12.81 13.93
C LEU A 134 3.12 -13.37 14.00
N THR A 135 3.35 -14.59 14.56
CA THR A 135 4.65 -15.25 14.51
C THR A 135 4.99 -15.68 13.08
N LYS A 136 4.02 -16.25 12.34
CA LYS A 136 4.18 -16.57 10.91
C LYS A 136 4.41 -15.28 10.10
N PHE A 137 3.67 -14.23 10.41
CA PHE A 137 3.86 -12.92 9.81
C PHE A 137 5.27 -12.34 10.06
N ALA A 138 5.76 -12.40 11.30
CA ALA A 138 7.11 -11.97 11.65
C ALA A 138 8.19 -12.78 10.91
N THR A 139 7.97 -14.08 10.66
CA THR A 139 8.89 -14.91 9.86
C THR A 139 9.02 -14.39 8.43
N SER A 140 7.91 -14.06 7.76
CA SER A 140 7.94 -13.44 6.43
C SER A 140 8.66 -12.08 6.42
N LEU A 141 8.46 -11.26 7.47
CA LEU A 141 9.17 -9.97 7.61
C LEU A 141 10.68 -10.14 7.82
N LYS A 142 11.13 -11.21 8.47
CA LYS A 142 12.55 -11.55 8.62
C LYS A 142 13.17 -11.99 7.30
N ASN A 143 12.42 -12.72 6.47
CA ASN A 143 12.83 -13.12 5.13
C ASN A 143 12.91 -11.94 4.14
N SER A 144 12.26 -10.82 4.47
CA SER A 144 12.23 -9.59 3.67
C SER A 144 12.65 -8.38 4.51
N PRO A 145 13.95 -8.28 4.89
CA PRO A 145 14.44 -7.24 5.79
C PRO A 145 14.44 -5.83 5.15
N ASP A 146 14.35 -5.77 3.85
CA ASP A 146 14.34 -4.57 3.01
C ASP A 146 12.92 -4.01 2.76
N THR A 147 12.01 -4.25 3.70
CA THR A 147 10.65 -3.68 3.70
C THR A 147 10.38 -2.88 4.97
N ASP A 148 9.53 -1.86 4.86
CA ASP A 148 8.94 -1.13 5.98
C ASP A 148 7.48 -1.55 6.18
N VAL A 149 7.00 -1.39 7.40
CA VAL A 149 5.67 -1.85 7.82
C VAL A 149 4.93 -0.72 8.51
N THR A 150 3.74 -0.40 8.02
CA THR A 150 2.83 0.55 8.67
C THR A 150 1.58 -0.19 9.14
N ILE A 151 1.22 -0.02 10.41
CA ILE A 151 0.14 -0.72 11.08
C ILE A 151 -0.94 0.28 11.47
N TYR A 152 -2.15 0.10 10.96
CA TYR A 152 -3.32 0.92 11.26
C TYR A 152 -4.33 0.12 12.08
N GLY A 153 -4.74 0.68 13.23
CA GLY A 153 -5.88 0.17 13.99
C GLY A 153 -7.15 0.92 13.62
N HIS A 154 -8.23 0.18 13.42
CA HIS A 154 -9.56 0.72 13.12
C HIS A 154 -10.58 0.24 14.15
N THR A 155 -11.64 1.03 14.33
CA THR A 155 -12.80 0.70 15.16
C THR A 155 -14.08 0.82 14.35
N ASP A 156 -15.18 0.34 14.90
CA ASP A 156 -16.51 0.78 14.48
C ASP A 156 -16.83 2.16 15.10
N ASN A 157 -18.01 2.69 14.78
CA ASN A 157 -18.47 3.99 15.28
C ASN A 157 -19.12 3.97 16.65
N THR A 158 -19.01 2.86 17.40
CA THR A 158 -19.62 2.72 18.73
C THR A 158 -18.78 3.45 19.79
N GLY A 159 -19.42 4.24 20.62
CA GLY A 159 -18.76 4.98 21.70
C GLY A 159 -18.24 6.36 21.28
N THR A 160 -17.38 6.95 22.09
CA THR A 160 -16.85 8.30 21.87
C THR A 160 -15.62 8.26 20.96
N ARG A 161 -15.38 9.36 20.22
CA ARG A 161 -14.18 9.51 19.38
C ARG A 161 -12.90 9.29 20.18
N ALA A 162 -12.77 9.93 21.33
CA ALA A 162 -11.57 9.82 22.15
C ALA A 162 -11.24 8.39 22.57
N VAL A 163 -12.25 7.58 22.89
CA VAL A 163 -12.07 6.16 23.21
C VAL A 163 -11.62 5.38 21.98
N ASN A 164 -12.23 5.64 20.82
CA ASN A 164 -11.89 4.94 19.58
C ASN A 164 -10.48 5.30 19.07
N GLU A 165 -10.06 6.57 19.16
CA GLU A 165 -8.69 7.01 18.85
C GLU A 165 -7.67 6.29 19.73
N ARG A 166 -7.91 6.22 21.04
CA ARG A 166 -7.03 5.52 22.00
C ARG A 166 -6.96 4.02 21.69
N ILE A 167 -8.11 3.34 21.58
CA ILE A 167 -8.15 1.88 21.38
C ILE A 167 -7.54 1.48 20.04
N SER A 168 -7.82 2.22 18.97
CA SER A 168 -7.24 1.93 17.65
C SER A 168 -5.72 2.04 17.68
N LYS A 169 -5.18 3.07 18.34
CA LYS A 169 -3.73 3.24 18.50
C LYS A 169 -3.10 2.14 19.36
N GLU A 170 -3.69 1.82 20.51
CA GLU A 170 -3.23 0.75 21.40
C GLU A 170 -3.16 -0.61 20.69
N ARG A 171 -4.13 -0.93 19.83
CA ARG A 171 -4.15 -2.17 19.02
C ARG A 171 -3.04 -2.22 18.01
N ALA A 172 -2.82 -1.11 17.28
CA ALA A 172 -1.69 -1.00 16.35
C ALA A 172 -0.35 -1.15 17.09
N ASP A 173 -0.21 -0.54 18.26
CA ASP A 173 0.99 -0.63 19.08
C ASP A 173 1.20 -2.03 19.65
N ALA A 174 0.15 -2.74 20.04
CA ALA A 174 0.24 -4.10 20.53
C ALA A 174 0.78 -5.06 19.47
N VAL A 175 0.33 -4.93 18.22
CA VAL A 175 0.88 -5.68 17.08
C VAL A 175 2.35 -5.33 16.87
N ALA A 176 2.71 -4.06 16.81
CA ALA A 176 4.09 -3.63 16.62
C ALA A 176 5.02 -4.13 17.73
N ASN A 177 4.60 -4.03 18.99
CA ASN A 177 5.37 -4.49 20.14
C ASN A 177 5.58 -6.01 20.09
N PHE A 178 4.58 -6.77 19.67
CA PHE A 178 4.72 -8.21 19.46
C PHE A 178 5.77 -8.51 18.37
N LEU A 179 5.70 -7.82 17.22
CA LEU A 179 6.68 -7.99 16.13
C LEU A 179 8.10 -7.64 16.58
N VAL A 180 8.27 -6.58 17.39
CA VAL A 180 9.58 -6.27 18.01
C VAL A 180 10.05 -7.41 18.91
N GLY A 181 9.17 -7.97 19.73
CA GLY A 181 9.46 -9.16 20.54
C GLY A 181 9.85 -10.39 19.72
N GLN A 182 9.38 -10.47 18.47
CA GLN A 182 9.78 -11.50 17.50
C GLN A 182 11.09 -11.15 16.77
N GLY A 183 11.75 -10.04 17.08
CA GLY A 183 13.03 -9.63 16.50
C GLY A 183 12.94 -8.75 15.24
N ILE A 184 11.77 -8.17 14.94
CA ILE A 184 11.66 -7.16 13.90
C ILE A 184 12.14 -5.81 14.44
N SER A 185 13.03 -5.12 13.70
CA SER A 185 13.54 -3.80 14.12
C SER A 185 12.41 -2.78 14.28
N ARG A 186 12.40 -2.07 15.40
CA ARG A 186 11.42 -1.01 15.68
C ARG A 186 11.46 0.10 14.62
N SER A 187 12.61 0.37 14.02
CA SER A 187 12.77 1.38 12.98
C SER A 187 12.00 1.08 11.70
N ARG A 188 11.67 -0.18 11.44
CA ARG A 188 10.85 -0.62 10.30
C ARG A 188 9.34 -0.49 10.55
N LEU A 189 8.91 -0.22 11.80
CA LEU A 189 7.52 -0.29 12.19
C LEU A 189 6.97 1.10 12.50
N THR A 190 5.91 1.49 11.80
CA THR A 190 5.12 2.69 12.08
C THR A 190 3.71 2.27 12.50
N THR A 191 3.12 2.95 13.50
CA THR A 191 1.78 2.65 14.00
C THR A 191 0.91 3.89 14.02
N ALA A 192 -0.37 3.74 13.66
CA ALA A 192 -1.36 4.80 13.78
C ALA A 192 -2.73 4.23 14.20
N GLY A 193 -3.45 5.00 15.00
CA GLY A 193 -4.88 4.79 15.26
C GLY A 193 -5.69 5.64 14.28
N VAL A 194 -6.66 5.03 13.59
CA VAL A 194 -7.53 5.69 12.61
C VAL A 194 -8.95 5.82 13.14
N ALA A 195 -9.23 5.26 14.32
CA ALA A 195 -10.58 5.20 14.88
C ALA A 195 -11.59 4.65 13.85
N PHE A 196 -12.72 5.33 13.64
CA PHE A 196 -13.77 4.96 12.71
C PHE A 196 -13.81 5.84 11.43
N ASP A 197 -12.73 6.54 11.11
CA ASP A 197 -12.69 7.49 10.00
C ASP A 197 -12.65 6.82 8.61
N GLN A 198 -12.30 5.53 8.56
CA GLN A 198 -12.17 4.77 7.33
C GLN A 198 -12.98 3.45 7.40
N PRO A 199 -14.31 3.52 7.40
CA PRO A 199 -15.14 2.33 7.41
C PRO A 199 -15.02 1.56 6.08
N VAL A 200 -14.99 0.23 6.14
CA VAL A 200 -15.02 -0.68 4.98
C VAL A 200 -16.39 -1.31 4.79
N ALA A 201 -17.25 -1.17 5.77
CA ALA A 201 -18.62 -1.69 5.76
C ALA A 201 -19.57 -0.75 6.51
N ASP A 202 -20.88 -1.00 6.37
CA ASP A 202 -21.91 -0.18 7.01
C ASP A 202 -21.92 -0.37 8.53
N ASN A 203 -21.69 0.72 9.26
CA ASN A 203 -21.73 0.74 10.72
C ASN A 203 -23.13 0.57 11.34
N SER A 204 -24.19 0.65 10.54
CA SER A 204 -25.57 0.43 11.05
C SER A 204 -25.83 -1.05 11.38
N THR A 205 -25.12 -1.98 10.71
CA THR A 205 -25.27 -3.42 10.93
C THR A 205 -24.22 -3.97 11.90
N ALA A 206 -24.53 -5.07 12.59
CA ALA A 206 -23.58 -5.73 13.49
C ALA A 206 -22.40 -6.34 12.71
N GLU A 207 -22.68 -6.92 11.54
CA GLU A 207 -21.70 -7.52 10.63
C GLU A 207 -20.75 -6.45 10.07
N GLY A 208 -21.28 -5.30 9.66
CA GLY A 208 -20.47 -4.21 9.14
C GLY A 208 -19.58 -3.60 10.23
N ARG A 209 -20.10 -3.44 11.45
CA ARG A 209 -19.26 -3.02 12.59
C ARG A 209 -18.14 -4.03 12.88
N ALA A 210 -18.42 -5.33 12.77
CA ALA A 210 -17.39 -6.36 12.95
C ALA A 210 -16.27 -6.23 11.91
N GLN A 211 -16.60 -5.97 10.64
CA GLN A 211 -15.62 -5.73 9.57
C GLN A 211 -14.82 -4.43 9.77
N ASN A 212 -15.45 -3.38 10.33
CA ASN A 212 -14.78 -2.12 10.61
C ASN A 212 -13.79 -2.23 11.76
N ARG A 213 -14.01 -3.12 12.72
CA ARG A 213 -13.05 -3.45 13.78
C ARG A 213 -11.96 -4.36 13.23
N ARG A 214 -10.86 -3.78 12.73
CA ARG A 214 -9.77 -4.50 12.08
C ARG A 214 -8.42 -3.85 12.34
N VAL A 215 -7.36 -4.57 12.01
CA VAL A 215 -6.00 -4.01 11.87
C VAL A 215 -5.57 -4.22 10.43
N GLU A 216 -5.09 -3.16 9.81
CA GLU A 216 -4.49 -3.18 8.49
C GLU A 216 -2.98 -2.99 8.61
N ILE A 217 -2.22 -3.83 7.92
CA ILE A 217 -0.76 -3.78 7.90
C ILE A 217 -0.33 -3.59 6.45
N TYR A 218 0.40 -2.52 6.19
CA TYR A 218 0.96 -2.22 4.88
C TYR A 218 2.46 -2.50 4.88
N ILE A 219 2.91 -3.30 3.93
CA ILE A 219 4.31 -3.63 3.72
C ILE A 219 4.74 -2.95 2.43
N THR A 220 5.75 -2.09 2.52
CA THR A 220 6.28 -1.30 1.41
C THR A 220 7.76 -1.56 1.22
N ALA A 221 8.29 -1.36 0.01
CA ALA A 221 9.71 -1.35 -0.24
C ALA A 221 10.37 -0.18 0.52
N ASN A 222 11.43 -0.46 1.27
CA ASN A 222 12.23 0.61 1.88
C ASN A 222 13.32 1.13 0.92
N ALA A 223 14.07 2.14 1.35
CA ALA A 223 15.13 2.73 0.55
C ALA A 223 16.20 1.73 0.12
N ASP A 224 16.49 0.72 0.95
CA ASP A 224 17.49 -0.31 0.63
C ASP A 224 17.00 -1.25 -0.48
N MET A 225 15.72 -1.66 -0.45
CA MET A 225 15.15 -2.47 -1.53
C MET A 225 15.19 -1.71 -2.85
N ILE A 226 14.82 -0.43 -2.84
CA ILE A 226 14.80 0.40 -4.04
C ILE A 226 16.21 0.53 -4.61
N LYS A 227 17.21 0.87 -3.77
CA LYS A 227 18.61 0.97 -4.18
C LYS A 227 19.17 -0.34 -4.75
N LYS A 228 18.85 -1.49 -4.13
CA LYS A 228 19.24 -2.81 -4.66
C LYS A 228 18.57 -3.09 -6.02
N ALA A 229 17.31 -2.71 -6.20
CA ALA A 229 16.61 -2.88 -7.46
C ALA A 229 17.20 -2.00 -8.57
N GLU A 230 17.56 -0.74 -8.28
CA GLU A 230 18.22 0.18 -9.20
C GLU A 230 19.61 -0.32 -9.62
N SER A 231 20.35 -0.94 -8.71
CA SER A 231 21.68 -1.50 -8.99
C SER A 231 21.65 -2.92 -9.59
N GLY A 232 20.45 -3.51 -9.81
CA GLY A 232 20.29 -4.88 -10.29
C GLY A 232 20.70 -5.97 -9.29
N GLN A 233 20.84 -5.61 -8.01
CA GLN A 233 21.26 -6.52 -6.92
C GLN A 233 20.06 -7.14 -6.17
N LEU A 234 18.82 -6.82 -6.56
CA LEU A 234 17.63 -7.40 -5.96
C LEU A 234 17.31 -8.74 -6.64
N ASN A 235 17.60 -9.86 -5.95
CA ASN A 235 17.36 -11.25 -6.40
C ASN A 235 16.04 -11.79 -5.83
#